data_f7a4f4c61b0ddd01d616330a4cfaef62
#
_entry.id   f7a4f4c61b0ddd01d616330a4cfaef62
#
_cell.length_a   1.000
_cell.length_b   1.000
_cell.length_c   1.000
_cell.angle_alpha   90.00
_cell.angle_beta   90.00
_cell.angle_gamma   90.00
#
_symmetry.space_group_name_H-M   'P 1'
#
loop_
_entity.id
_entity.type
_entity.pdbx_description
1 polymer ?
#
loop_
_entity_poly.entity_id
_entity_poly.type
_entity_poly.pdbx_seq_one_letter_code
_entity_poly.pdbx_strand_id
1 'polypeptide(L)'
;MPITETDEEPRVAYKHPMPVEALPEIVVPDALSEGDDRLWVPQAKNVYFRPLCLNVSQGYWMNLLKVTKSGVLSRHRHPNAVHGFVLKGCWHYLEHDWVAEQGSYVYEPPGETHTLVVPDDVDEMITYFQVNGVMYYVDPDGTHLGYEDVFTKIEMCKKHFEKVGLGADYVKQFIR
;
A
#
# COMPACT_ATOMS: atom_id res chain seq x y z
N MET A 1 25.11 -7.34 -20.89
CA MET A 1 26.44 -6.89 -20.42
C MET A 1 26.22 -5.77 -19.42
N PRO A 2 26.96 -5.73 -18.31
CA PRO A 2 26.93 -4.55 -17.47
C PRO A 2 27.53 -3.36 -18.26
N ILE A 3 26.91 -2.20 -18.12
CA ILE A 3 27.45 -0.95 -18.66
C ILE A 3 28.72 -0.66 -17.88
N THR A 4 29.87 -0.59 -18.55
CA THR A 4 31.13 -0.23 -17.92
C THR A 4 31.29 1.29 -17.91
N GLU A 5 31.77 1.86 -16.81
CA GLU A 5 31.84 3.31 -16.49
C GLU A 5 32.70 4.16 -17.43
N THR A 6 33.27 3.62 -18.52
CA THR A 6 34.28 4.32 -19.34
C THR A 6 33.74 4.96 -20.61
N ASP A 7 32.48 4.71 -20.99
CA ASP A 7 31.89 5.34 -22.16
C ASP A 7 30.77 6.28 -21.72
N GLU A 8 30.97 7.59 -21.88
CA GLU A 8 29.87 8.56 -21.88
C GLU A 8 28.96 8.27 -23.07
N GLU A 9 28.13 7.20 -22.92
CA GLU A 9 27.06 6.97 -23.88
C GLU A 9 26.14 8.19 -23.86
N PRO A 10 25.87 8.81 -25.02
CA PRO A 10 24.95 9.93 -25.08
C PRO A 10 23.61 9.48 -24.50
N ARG A 11 22.97 10.30 -23.65
CA ARG A 11 21.63 10.06 -23.10
C ARG A 11 20.58 10.06 -24.19
N VAL A 12 20.55 9.00 -24.99
CA VAL A 12 19.64 8.82 -26.12
C VAL A 12 18.56 7.83 -25.73
N ALA A 13 17.30 8.23 -25.88
CA ALA A 13 16.16 7.36 -25.63
C ALA A 13 16.19 6.13 -26.56
N TYR A 14 15.58 5.03 -26.12
CA TYR A 14 15.35 3.85 -26.95
C TYR A 14 14.54 4.24 -28.19
N LYS A 15 14.98 3.80 -29.37
CA LYS A 15 14.50 4.31 -30.67
C LYS A 15 13.41 3.43 -31.30
N HIS A 16 13.15 2.26 -30.75
CA HIS A 16 12.15 1.34 -31.31
C HIS A 16 10.82 1.46 -30.56
N PRO A 17 9.69 1.10 -31.20
CA PRO A 17 8.41 1.08 -30.52
C PRO A 17 8.38 0.05 -29.40
N MET A 18 7.65 0.36 -28.31
CA MET A 18 7.32 -0.61 -27.27
C MET A 18 6.33 -1.66 -27.82
N PRO A 19 6.27 -2.87 -27.20
CA PRO A 19 5.25 -3.86 -27.56
C PRO A 19 3.85 -3.25 -27.50
N VAL A 20 3.02 -3.55 -28.49
CA VAL A 20 1.66 -2.96 -28.61
C VAL A 20 0.77 -3.35 -27.42
N GLU A 21 0.98 -4.52 -26.86
CA GLU A 21 0.24 -5.06 -25.72
C GLU A 21 0.79 -4.59 -24.35
N ALA A 22 1.91 -3.89 -24.32
CA ALA A 22 2.47 -3.40 -23.06
C ALA A 22 1.53 -2.36 -22.44
N LEU A 23 1.16 -2.59 -21.17
CA LEU A 23 0.42 -1.62 -20.41
C LEU A 23 1.33 -0.42 -20.08
N PRO A 24 0.77 0.80 -20.02
CA PRO A 24 1.55 1.97 -19.63
C PRO A 24 2.01 1.87 -18.19
N GLU A 25 3.11 2.56 -17.89
CA GLU A 25 3.59 2.71 -16.52
C GLU A 25 2.55 3.43 -15.64
N ILE A 26 2.57 3.14 -14.34
CA ILE A 26 1.89 3.95 -13.33
C ILE A 26 2.91 4.90 -12.72
N VAL A 27 2.69 6.18 -12.89
CA VAL A 27 3.46 7.21 -12.19
C VAL A 27 2.52 7.97 -11.27
N VAL A 28 2.77 7.91 -9.97
CA VAL A 28 2.03 8.66 -8.95
C VAL A 28 2.97 9.74 -8.39
N PRO A 29 2.97 10.94 -8.99
CA PRO A 29 3.80 12.04 -8.52
C PRO A 29 3.40 12.42 -7.10
N ASP A 30 4.39 12.82 -6.30
CA ASP A 30 4.16 13.33 -4.95
C ASP A 30 3.28 12.41 -4.07
N ALA A 31 3.51 11.08 -4.17
CA ALA A 31 2.70 10.09 -3.47
C ALA A 31 2.65 10.32 -1.95
N LEU A 32 3.70 10.94 -1.39
CA LEU A 32 3.80 11.32 0.03
C LEU A 32 3.31 12.75 0.32
N SER A 33 2.99 13.55 -0.70
CA SER A 33 2.64 14.96 -0.48
C SER A 33 1.29 15.09 0.23
N GLU A 34 1.19 16.11 1.06
CA GLU A 34 -0.04 16.49 1.77
C GLU A 34 -1.03 17.26 0.86
N GLY A 35 -0.72 17.37 -0.44
CA GLY A 35 -1.35 18.36 -1.33
C GLY A 35 -2.82 18.12 -1.69
N ASP A 36 -3.34 16.90 -1.65
CA ASP A 36 -4.75 16.62 -1.99
C ASP A 36 -5.31 15.48 -1.13
N ASP A 37 -6.04 15.84 -0.09
CA ASP A 37 -6.67 14.89 0.84
C ASP A 37 -7.70 13.98 0.17
N ARG A 38 -8.23 14.36 -1.01
CA ARG A 38 -9.17 13.51 -1.76
C ARG A 38 -8.53 12.22 -2.27
N LEU A 39 -7.21 12.16 -2.33
CA LEU A 39 -6.48 10.97 -2.78
C LEU A 39 -6.32 9.89 -1.68
N TRP A 40 -6.65 10.25 -0.43
CA TRP A 40 -6.58 9.35 0.70
C TRP A 40 -7.95 8.73 0.98
N VAL A 41 -8.08 7.44 0.67
CA VAL A 41 -9.31 6.67 0.83
C VAL A 41 -9.46 6.23 2.28
N PRO A 42 -10.55 6.59 2.99
CA PRO A 42 -10.77 6.14 4.36
C PRO A 42 -10.95 4.62 4.42
N GLN A 43 -10.22 3.96 5.31
CA GLN A 43 -10.34 2.52 5.57
C GLN A 43 -10.99 2.24 6.93
N ALA A 44 -10.58 2.98 7.96
CA ALA A 44 -11.16 2.96 9.29
C ALA A 44 -11.02 4.35 9.92
N LYS A 45 -11.43 4.49 11.19
CA LYS A 45 -11.24 5.74 11.92
C LYS A 45 -9.76 6.06 12.05
N ASN A 46 -9.33 7.22 11.56
CA ASN A 46 -7.95 7.71 11.50
C ASN A 46 -6.99 6.85 10.64
N VAL A 47 -7.53 5.95 9.84
CA VAL A 47 -6.78 5.07 8.94
C VAL A 47 -7.21 5.31 7.51
N TYR A 48 -6.25 5.60 6.66
CA TYR A 48 -6.45 5.93 5.24
C TYR A 48 -5.46 5.16 4.40
N PHE A 49 -5.82 4.89 3.16
CA PHE A 49 -4.84 4.41 2.18
C PHE A 49 -4.87 5.24 0.91
N ARG A 50 -3.73 5.32 0.24
CA ARG A 50 -3.58 5.91 -1.09
C ARG A 50 -3.18 4.80 -2.05
N PRO A 51 -4.02 4.46 -3.05
CA PRO A 51 -3.70 3.39 -4.00
C PRO A 51 -2.52 3.80 -4.90
N LEU A 52 -1.63 2.85 -5.17
CA LEU A 52 -0.49 3.00 -6.08
C LEU A 52 -0.62 2.02 -7.26
N CYS A 53 -0.94 0.76 -6.99
CA CYS A 53 -1.20 -0.27 -8.00
C CYS A 53 -2.22 -1.27 -7.46
N LEU A 54 -3.24 -1.54 -8.25
CA LEU A 54 -4.31 -2.50 -7.95
C LEU A 54 -4.29 -3.58 -9.03
N ASN A 55 -3.50 -4.64 -8.81
CA ASN A 55 -3.28 -5.67 -9.81
C ASN A 55 -4.33 -6.77 -9.72
N VAL A 56 -5.33 -6.70 -10.58
CA VAL A 56 -6.45 -7.67 -10.63
C VAL A 56 -6.05 -8.98 -11.30
N SER A 57 -4.98 -8.96 -12.12
CA SER A 57 -4.50 -10.16 -12.82
C SER A 57 -3.74 -11.11 -11.90
N GLN A 58 -3.01 -10.56 -10.93
CA GLN A 58 -2.20 -11.33 -9.96
C GLN A 58 -2.76 -11.30 -8.54
N GLY A 59 -3.84 -10.53 -8.30
CA GLY A 59 -4.51 -10.48 -7.01
C GLY A 59 -3.69 -9.85 -5.90
N TYR A 60 -2.96 -8.75 -6.16
CA TYR A 60 -2.26 -7.98 -5.13
C TYR A 60 -2.58 -6.48 -5.23
N TRP A 61 -2.33 -5.76 -4.15
CA TRP A 61 -2.36 -4.30 -4.18
C TRP A 61 -1.13 -3.70 -3.54
N MET A 62 -0.79 -2.51 -4.02
CA MET A 62 0.25 -1.64 -3.46
C MET A 62 -0.41 -0.32 -3.06
N ASN A 63 -0.19 0.10 -1.84
CA ASN A 63 -0.71 1.37 -1.34
C ASN A 63 0.22 1.99 -0.28
N LEU A 64 0.03 3.27 -0.04
CA LEU A 64 0.46 3.88 1.20
C LEU A 64 -0.66 3.72 2.23
N LEU A 65 -0.32 3.24 3.42
CA LEU A 65 -1.20 3.27 4.59
C LEU A 65 -0.81 4.47 5.44
N LYS A 66 -1.78 5.34 5.74
CA LYS A 66 -1.60 6.49 6.63
C LYS A 66 -2.46 6.32 7.87
N VAL A 67 -1.85 6.52 9.02
CA VAL A 67 -2.53 6.55 10.32
C VAL A 67 -2.26 7.89 10.96
N THR A 68 -3.32 8.63 11.28
CA THR A 68 -3.24 10.00 11.82
C THR A 68 -3.47 10.07 13.33
N LYS A 69 -3.49 8.95 13.99
CA LYS A 69 -3.62 8.85 15.45
C LYS A 69 -3.16 7.48 15.91
N SER A 70 -2.44 7.45 17.02
CA SER A 70 -1.98 6.23 17.70
C SER A 70 -3.09 5.24 18.02
N GLY A 71 -2.72 4.00 18.28
CA GLY A 71 -3.60 2.93 18.75
C GLY A 71 -3.52 1.65 17.92
N VAL A 72 -4.36 0.70 18.28
CA VAL A 72 -4.50 -0.59 17.58
C VAL A 72 -5.29 -0.37 16.30
N LEU A 73 -4.68 -0.68 15.15
CA LEU A 73 -5.33 -0.53 13.85
C LEU A 73 -6.18 -1.73 13.50
N SER A 74 -5.57 -2.91 13.52
CA SER A 74 -6.25 -4.15 13.14
C SER A 74 -5.50 -5.37 13.64
N ARG A 75 -6.25 -6.43 13.94
CA ARG A 75 -5.71 -7.78 14.02
C ARG A 75 -6.10 -8.51 12.75
N HIS A 76 -5.11 -9.04 12.07
CA HIS A 76 -5.33 -9.65 10.77
C HIS A 76 -4.32 -10.75 10.46
N ARG A 77 -4.65 -11.54 9.45
CA ARG A 77 -3.84 -12.63 8.94
C ARG A 77 -3.67 -12.52 7.43
N HIS A 78 -2.46 -12.78 6.97
CA HIS A 78 -2.14 -12.91 5.55
C HIS A 78 -1.83 -14.36 5.17
N PRO A 79 -2.57 -14.98 4.23
CA PRO A 79 -2.18 -16.28 3.67
C PRO A 79 -0.99 -16.19 2.71
N ASN A 80 -0.66 -14.99 2.22
CA ASN A 80 0.45 -14.69 1.34
C ASN A 80 1.39 -13.67 1.98
N ALA A 81 2.60 -13.55 1.44
CA ALA A 81 3.59 -12.59 1.94
C ALA A 81 3.17 -11.13 1.76
N VAL A 82 3.59 -10.29 2.69
CA VAL A 82 3.47 -8.83 2.62
C VAL A 82 4.85 -8.20 2.69
N HIS A 83 5.04 -7.10 1.95
CA HIS A 83 6.24 -6.28 1.99
C HIS A 83 5.85 -4.89 2.46
N GLY A 84 6.52 -4.39 3.51
CA GLY A 84 6.35 -3.07 4.06
C GLY A 84 7.62 -2.24 3.99
N PHE A 85 7.48 -0.94 3.78
CA PHE A 85 8.57 0.02 3.88
C PHE A 85 8.09 1.27 4.61
N VAL A 86 8.63 1.56 5.80
CA VAL A 86 8.20 2.68 6.64
C VAL A 86 8.75 3.99 6.09
N LEU A 87 7.86 4.89 5.71
CA LEU A 87 8.19 6.18 5.11
C LEU A 87 8.15 7.34 6.12
N LYS A 88 7.30 7.22 7.16
CA LYS A 88 7.17 8.21 8.24
C LYS A 88 6.68 7.54 9.51
N GLY A 89 7.16 8.00 10.68
CA GLY A 89 6.76 7.47 11.97
C GLY A 89 7.29 6.06 12.22
N CYS A 90 6.55 5.31 13.03
CA CYS A 90 6.86 3.91 13.33
C CYS A 90 5.59 3.12 13.69
N TRP A 91 5.71 1.81 13.67
CA TRP A 91 4.67 0.87 14.11
C TRP A 91 5.31 -0.45 14.56
N HIS A 92 4.54 -1.28 15.25
CA HIS A 92 4.96 -2.64 15.62
C HIS A 92 3.76 -3.57 15.68
N TYR A 93 4.01 -4.86 15.82
CA TYR A 93 3.00 -5.85 16.15
C TYR A 93 3.05 -6.19 17.65
N LEU A 94 1.88 -6.38 18.28
CA LEU A 94 1.82 -6.78 19.70
C LEU A 94 2.47 -8.15 19.94
N GLU A 95 2.54 -8.98 18.92
CA GLU A 95 3.10 -10.33 18.94
C GLU A 95 4.63 -10.35 18.84
N HIS A 96 5.28 -9.20 18.59
CA HIS A 96 6.73 -9.06 18.39
C HIS A 96 7.35 -7.99 19.27
N ASP A 97 8.66 -8.09 19.50
CA ASP A 97 9.46 -7.17 20.30
C ASP A 97 10.25 -6.13 19.49
N TRP A 98 10.13 -6.16 18.15
CA TRP A 98 10.72 -5.18 17.25
C TRP A 98 9.76 -4.02 16.95
N VAL A 99 10.35 -2.87 16.62
CA VAL A 99 9.63 -1.69 16.10
C VAL A 99 10.14 -1.39 14.70
N ALA A 100 9.22 -1.23 13.74
CA ALA A 100 9.53 -0.76 12.40
C ALA A 100 9.54 0.77 12.38
N GLU A 101 10.72 1.37 12.41
CA GLU A 101 10.93 2.82 12.37
C GLU A 101 11.05 3.32 10.94
N GLN A 102 11.00 4.64 10.74
CA GLN A 102 11.21 5.25 9.43
C GLN A 102 12.51 4.75 8.77
N GLY A 103 12.40 4.29 7.52
CA GLY A 103 13.48 3.66 6.76
C GLY A 103 13.53 2.14 6.90
N SER A 104 12.76 1.53 7.81
CA SER A 104 12.72 0.08 7.95
C SER A 104 11.98 -0.58 6.80
N TYR A 105 12.51 -1.74 6.39
CA TYR A 105 11.82 -2.70 5.54
C TYR A 105 11.33 -3.87 6.39
N VAL A 106 10.09 -4.30 6.15
CA VAL A 106 9.47 -5.43 6.83
C VAL A 106 9.00 -6.45 5.80
N TYR A 107 9.34 -7.70 6.04
CA TYR A 107 8.80 -8.85 5.33
C TYR A 107 7.92 -9.66 6.27
N GLU A 108 6.66 -9.82 5.92
CA GLU A 108 5.70 -10.62 6.67
C GLU A 108 5.51 -11.96 5.97
N PRO A 109 5.92 -13.07 6.60
CA PRO A 109 5.75 -14.39 5.99
C PRO A 109 4.28 -14.80 5.92
N PRO A 110 3.91 -15.68 4.98
CA PRO A 110 2.57 -16.22 4.90
C PRO A 110 2.13 -16.93 6.19
N GLY A 111 0.88 -16.69 6.59
CA GLY A 111 0.20 -17.46 7.64
C GLY A 111 0.26 -16.87 9.04
N GLU A 112 1.06 -15.83 9.26
CA GLU A 112 1.10 -15.15 10.56
C GLU A 112 -0.17 -14.34 10.81
N THR A 113 -0.59 -14.31 12.08
CA THR A 113 -1.67 -13.45 12.58
C THR A 113 -1.08 -12.46 13.54
N HIS A 114 -1.31 -11.18 13.31
CA HIS A 114 -0.69 -10.12 14.08
C HIS A 114 -1.60 -8.90 14.28
N THR A 115 -1.27 -8.11 15.30
CA THR A 115 -2.03 -6.93 15.71
C THR A 115 -1.16 -5.68 15.54
N LEU A 116 -1.45 -4.86 14.53
CA LEU A 116 -0.70 -3.65 14.23
C LEU A 116 -1.04 -2.53 15.21
N VAL A 117 0.00 -1.93 15.77
CA VAL A 117 -0.09 -0.81 16.72
C VAL A 117 0.81 0.33 16.26
N VAL A 118 0.27 1.55 16.34
CA VAL A 118 1.04 2.80 16.24
C VAL A 118 1.20 3.37 17.66
N PRO A 119 2.44 3.61 18.15
CA PRO A 119 2.69 4.14 19.48
C PRO A 119 2.03 5.49 19.77
N ASP A 120 1.77 5.77 21.05
CA ASP A 120 1.02 6.97 21.48
C ASP A 120 1.76 8.31 21.21
N ASP A 121 3.07 8.27 21.08
CA ASP A 121 3.92 9.43 20.76
C ASP A 121 4.10 9.66 19.26
N VAL A 122 3.40 8.88 18.41
CA VAL A 122 3.44 9.00 16.95
C VAL A 122 2.18 9.71 16.44
N ASP A 123 2.32 10.95 15.97
CA ASP A 123 1.22 11.73 15.43
C ASP A 123 0.73 11.22 14.08
N GLU A 124 1.67 10.74 13.24
CA GLU A 124 1.36 10.20 11.92
C GLU A 124 2.34 9.08 11.53
N MET A 125 1.79 7.98 11.07
CA MET A 125 2.55 6.89 10.44
C MET A 125 2.17 6.79 8.96
N ILE A 126 3.18 6.66 8.08
CA ILE A 126 2.98 6.33 6.67
C ILE A 126 3.90 5.16 6.31
N THR A 127 3.29 4.08 5.85
CA THR A 127 4.01 2.89 5.38
C THR A 127 3.52 2.48 4.00
N TYR A 128 4.45 2.26 3.08
CA TYR A 128 4.16 1.55 1.84
C TYR A 128 3.96 0.07 2.15
N PHE A 129 2.87 -0.50 1.63
CA PHE A 129 2.63 -1.94 1.68
C PHE A 129 2.33 -2.49 0.29
N GLN A 130 2.93 -3.64 0.00
CA GLN A 130 2.48 -4.56 -1.03
C GLN A 130 1.87 -5.78 -0.35
N VAL A 131 0.57 -5.98 -0.53
CA VAL A 131 -0.18 -7.08 0.05
C VAL A 131 -0.62 -8.03 -1.05
N ASN A 132 -0.19 -9.28 -0.95
CA ASN A 132 -0.51 -10.30 -1.94
C ASN A 132 -1.74 -11.12 -1.48
N GLY A 133 -2.69 -11.32 -2.41
CA GLY A 133 -3.89 -12.12 -2.18
C GLY A 133 -4.94 -11.42 -1.33
N VAL A 134 -5.14 -11.87 -0.11
CA VAL A 134 -6.20 -11.42 0.79
C VAL A 134 -5.66 -11.17 2.20
N MET A 135 -6.27 -10.23 2.90
CA MET A 135 -6.07 -9.97 4.31
C MET A 135 -7.37 -10.29 5.06
N TYR A 136 -7.30 -11.17 6.05
CA TYR A 136 -8.45 -11.56 6.88
C TYR A 136 -8.39 -10.86 8.23
N TYR A 137 -9.44 -10.11 8.57
CA TYR A 137 -9.60 -9.56 9.91
C TYR A 137 -10.12 -10.63 10.87
N VAL A 138 -9.53 -10.67 12.07
CA VAL A 138 -9.91 -11.62 13.11
C VAL A 138 -10.01 -10.94 14.48
N ASP A 139 -10.84 -11.51 15.36
CA ASP A 139 -10.86 -11.14 16.78
C ASP A 139 -9.70 -11.78 17.56
N PRO A 140 -9.52 -11.52 18.85
CA PRO A 140 -8.46 -12.14 19.66
C PRO A 140 -8.50 -13.67 19.72
N ASP A 141 -9.67 -14.27 19.52
CA ASP A 141 -9.87 -15.72 19.53
C ASP A 141 -9.73 -16.35 18.13
N GLY A 142 -9.43 -15.52 17.11
CA GLY A 142 -9.25 -15.96 15.72
C GLY A 142 -10.55 -16.07 14.92
N THR A 143 -11.67 -15.59 15.46
CA THR A 143 -12.95 -15.56 14.74
C THR A 143 -12.89 -14.56 13.57
N HIS A 144 -13.36 -14.97 12.41
CA HIS A 144 -13.37 -14.15 11.21
C HIS A 144 -14.32 -12.96 11.34
N LEU A 145 -13.84 -11.75 11.11
CA LEU A 145 -14.62 -10.49 11.13
C LEU A 145 -14.84 -9.89 9.73
N GLY A 146 -14.08 -10.33 8.74
CA GLY A 146 -14.13 -9.80 7.38
C GLY A 146 -12.82 -9.97 6.64
N TYR A 147 -12.73 -9.38 5.45
CA TYR A 147 -11.52 -9.46 4.65
C TYR A 147 -11.35 -8.22 3.78
N GLU A 148 -10.12 -8.03 3.29
CA GLU A 148 -9.79 -7.13 2.20
C GLU A 148 -8.97 -7.86 1.14
N ASP A 149 -9.23 -7.54 -0.12
CA ASP A 149 -8.50 -7.96 -1.30
C ASP A 149 -8.41 -6.80 -2.32
N VAL A 150 -7.80 -7.02 -3.47
CA VAL A 150 -7.68 -6.00 -4.50
C VAL A 150 -9.04 -5.49 -4.98
N PHE A 151 -10.09 -6.33 -5.00
CA PHE A 151 -11.42 -5.94 -5.47
C PHE A 151 -12.15 -5.10 -4.43
N THR A 152 -12.06 -5.44 -3.15
CA THR A 152 -12.61 -4.60 -2.07
C THR A 152 -11.92 -3.24 -2.02
N LYS A 153 -10.59 -3.18 -2.25
CA LYS A 153 -9.85 -1.92 -2.36
C LYS A 153 -10.35 -1.06 -3.53
N ILE A 154 -10.60 -1.67 -4.71
CA ILE A 154 -11.18 -0.97 -5.86
C ILE A 154 -12.56 -0.39 -5.52
N GLU A 155 -13.43 -1.15 -4.89
CA GLU A 155 -14.77 -0.67 -4.53
C GLU A 155 -14.72 0.47 -3.48
N MET A 156 -13.81 0.40 -2.50
CA MET A 156 -13.58 1.50 -1.56
C MET A 156 -13.11 2.76 -2.30
N CYS A 157 -12.18 2.63 -3.23
CA CYS A 157 -11.69 3.73 -4.07
C CYS A 157 -12.82 4.36 -4.90
N LYS A 158 -13.60 3.56 -5.63
CA LYS A 158 -14.74 4.04 -6.44
C LYS A 158 -15.70 4.87 -5.59
N LYS A 159 -16.14 4.30 -4.47
CA LYS A 159 -17.08 4.95 -3.57
C LYS A 159 -16.53 6.27 -3.00
N HIS A 160 -15.26 6.29 -2.61
CA HIS A 160 -14.61 7.47 -2.07
C HIS A 160 -14.43 8.55 -3.15
N PHE A 161 -13.83 8.20 -4.30
CA PHE A 161 -13.54 9.15 -5.37
C PHE A 161 -14.81 9.79 -5.96
N GLU A 162 -15.89 9.03 -6.06
CA GLU A 162 -17.20 9.58 -6.41
C GLU A 162 -17.66 10.63 -5.38
N LYS A 163 -17.59 10.27 -4.09
CA LYS A 163 -18.00 11.16 -2.98
C LYS A 163 -17.23 12.48 -2.94
N VAL A 164 -15.93 12.46 -3.27
CA VAL A 164 -15.06 13.65 -3.21
C VAL A 164 -14.97 14.40 -4.55
N GLY A 165 -15.76 14.01 -5.55
CA GLY A 165 -15.89 14.71 -6.83
C GLY A 165 -14.76 14.44 -7.84
N LEU A 166 -13.97 13.38 -7.64
CA LEU A 166 -13.00 12.89 -8.64
C LEU A 166 -13.65 11.94 -9.65
N GLY A 167 -14.84 11.40 -9.34
CA GLY A 167 -15.54 10.38 -10.09
C GLY A 167 -15.05 8.95 -9.81
N ALA A 168 -15.97 7.98 -9.84
CA ALA A 168 -15.65 6.57 -9.58
C ALA A 168 -14.56 6.02 -10.49
N ASP A 169 -14.50 6.50 -11.73
CA ASP A 169 -13.54 6.06 -12.75
C ASP A 169 -12.09 6.48 -12.46
N TYR A 170 -11.87 7.41 -11.54
CA TYR A 170 -10.52 7.85 -11.15
C TYR A 170 -9.63 6.68 -10.70
N VAL A 171 -10.22 5.62 -10.15
CA VAL A 171 -9.47 4.42 -9.71
C VAL A 171 -8.84 3.65 -10.89
N LYS A 172 -9.38 3.76 -12.11
CA LYS A 172 -8.94 2.96 -13.27
C LYS A 172 -7.46 3.14 -13.61
N GLN A 173 -6.89 4.31 -13.35
CA GLN A 173 -5.47 4.57 -13.60
C GLN A 173 -4.52 3.69 -12.79
N PHE A 174 -4.96 3.15 -11.65
CA PHE A 174 -4.18 2.29 -10.76
C PHE A 174 -4.38 0.79 -11.05
N ILE A 175 -5.34 0.40 -11.87
CA ILE A 175 -5.69 -1.00 -12.16
C ILE A 175 -4.73 -1.60 -13.21
N ARG A 176 -4.23 -2.83 -12.91
CA ARG A 176 -3.35 -3.64 -13.78
C ARG A 176 -3.82 -5.09 -13.84
#